data_626e222d1c75ebf374b6f7cde5ca9e8f
#
_entry.id   626e222d1c75ebf374b6f7cde5ca9e8f
#
_cell.length_a   1.000
_cell.length_b   1.000
_cell.length_c   1.000
_cell.angle_alpha   90.00
_cell.angle_beta   90.00
_cell.angle_gamma   90.00
#
_symmetry.space_group_name_H-M   'P 1'
#
loop_
_entity.id
_entity.type
_entity.pdbx_description
1 polymer ?
#
loop_
_entity_poly.entity_id
_entity_poly.type
_entity_poly.pdbx_seq_one_letter_code
_entity_poly.pdbx_strand_id
1 'polypeptide(L)'
;MSDARVLALDGKVALTTGSSRGIGAAISRCFARDGARVAVHGRGEAAIAAEVGVIRRAGGTAVPVKGDVTRVEDLERIRDEIERQLGAVDILVANAGGNFTMPGPFEEIPLDGWRASLEGNLTSTFLTIKTFLPDMKRRGSGTIITLSTAAARRPHPRSPVAYAAAKAGIQMLTQHLAVQVGASGIRVNCIAPETIMTERNEEQIPDDIKPRLVDAHPIKRLGTPDDVAEAALFLASERSAWITGMIVDVAGGAVMV
;
A
#
# COMPACT_ATOMS: atom_id res chain seq x y z
N MET A 1 -10.62 10.99 35.26
CA MET A 1 -9.92 9.77 34.83
C MET A 1 -9.70 9.93 33.35
N SER A 2 -8.45 10.06 32.90
CA SER A 2 -8.11 10.14 31.47
C SER A 2 -8.43 8.79 30.87
N ASP A 3 -9.43 8.72 29.97
CA ASP A 3 -9.63 7.55 29.12
C ASP A 3 -8.36 7.39 28.29
N ALA A 4 -7.50 6.45 28.67
CA ALA A 4 -6.34 6.11 27.87
C ALA A 4 -6.86 5.61 26.51
N ARG A 5 -6.57 6.34 25.44
CA ARG A 5 -6.95 5.95 24.07
C ARG A 5 -6.40 4.55 23.80
N VAL A 6 -7.30 3.60 23.56
CA VAL A 6 -6.90 2.25 23.16
C VAL A 6 -6.32 2.35 21.73
N LEU A 7 -5.02 2.08 21.61
CA LEU A 7 -4.32 2.12 20.32
C LEU A 7 -4.70 0.88 19.49
N ALA A 8 -5.13 1.09 18.26
CA ALA A 8 -5.68 0.02 17.43
C ALA A 8 -4.65 -1.03 17.01
N LEU A 9 -3.35 -0.67 16.98
CA LEU A 9 -2.24 -1.52 16.53
C LEU A 9 -1.14 -1.65 17.60
N ASP A 10 -1.49 -1.52 18.88
CA ASP A 10 -0.51 -1.55 19.97
C ASP A 10 0.36 -2.82 19.91
N GLY A 11 1.67 -2.64 19.95
CA GLY A 11 2.67 -3.71 19.91
C GLY A 11 2.80 -4.46 18.58
N LYS A 12 1.98 -4.20 17.57
CA LYS A 12 2.07 -4.84 16.25
C LYS A 12 3.31 -4.36 15.48
N VAL A 13 3.89 -5.24 14.68
CA VAL A 13 4.97 -4.90 13.74
C VAL A 13 4.39 -4.74 12.34
N ALA A 14 4.60 -3.59 11.72
CA ALA A 14 4.07 -3.29 10.39
C ALA A 14 5.20 -2.96 9.39
N LEU A 15 5.13 -3.57 8.21
CA LEU A 15 5.91 -3.18 7.03
C LEU A 15 4.98 -2.58 5.98
N THR A 16 5.29 -1.36 5.55
CA THR A 16 4.69 -0.78 4.35
C THR A 16 5.77 -0.62 3.28
N THR A 17 5.67 -1.35 2.17
CA THR A 17 6.65 -1.19 1.08
C THR A 17 6.43 0.13 0.33
N GLY A 18 7.52 0.81 -0.08
CA GLY A 18 7.43 2.11 -0.72
C GLY A 18 6.92 3.22 0.21
N SER A 19 7.29 3.18 1.49
CA SER A 19 6.77 4.10 2.53
C SER A 19 7.66 5.29 2.84
N SER A 20 8.63 5.59 2.00
CA SER A 20 9.47 6.79 2.15
C SER A 20 8.78 8.09 1.70
N ARG A 21 7.58 8.02 1.07
CA ARG A 21 6.78 9.17 0.61
C ARG A 21 5.33 8.76 0.28
N GLY A 22 4.48 9.75 0.03
CA GLY A 22 3.13 9.59 -0.49
C GLY A 22 2.23 8.72 0.40
N ILE A 23 1.41 7.88 -0.22
CA ILE A 23 0.45 6.99 0.46
C ILE A 23 1.16 6.08 1.48
N GLY A 24 2.28 5.47 1.09
CA GLY A 24 3.00 4.56 1.98
C GLY A 24 3.53 5.24 3.23
N ALA A 25 4.02 6.48 3.13
CA ALA A 25 4.46 7.29 4.28
C ALA A 25 3.28 7.63 5.21
N ALA A 26 2.14 8.04 4.64
CA ALA A 26 0.94 8.33 5.42
C ALA A 26 0.45 7.10 6.18
N ILE A 27 0.44 5.91 5.54
CA ILE A 27 0.09 4.64 6.19
C ILE A 27 1.05 4.36 7.35
N SER A 28 2.37 4.48 7.14
CA SER A 28 3.36 4.22 8.19
C SER A 28 3.23 5.17 9.37
N ARG A 29 3.00 6.47 9.12
CA ARG A 29 2.72 7.46 10.18
C ARG A 29 1.43 7.16 10.95
N CYS A 30 0.37 6.82 10.22
CA CYS A 30 -0.92 6.46 10.81
C CYS A 30 -0.79 5.22 11.71
N PHE A 31 -0.11 4.18 11.26
CA PHE A 31 0.10 2.96 12.03
C PHE A 31 0.96 3.21 13.27
N ALA A 32 2.03 3.99 13.13
CA ALA A 32 2.88 4.36 14.27
C ALA A 32 2.12 5.20 15.32
N ARG A 33 1.25 6.14 14.90
CA ARG A 33 0.37 6.91 15.77
C ARG A 33 -0.60 6.04 16.55
N ASP A 34 -1.01 4.91 15.98
CA ASP A 34 -1.89 3.93 16.58
C ASP A 34 -1.16 2.73 17.22
N GLY A 35 0.13 2.91 17.58
CA GLY A 35 0.90 2.01 18.44
C GLY A 35 1.73 0.95 17.73
N ALA A 36 1.72 0.87 16.40
CA ALA A 36 2.56 -0.07 15.68
C ALA A 36 4.04 0.35 15.70
N ARG A 37 4.92 -0.65 15.72
CA ARG A 37 6.35 -0.52 15.41
C ARG A 37 6.50 -0.69 13.90
N VAL A 38 6.96 0.35 13.19
CA VAL A 38 6.91 0.38 11.73
C VAL A 38 8.29 0.24 11.08
N ALA A 39 8.37 -0.53 10.02
CA ALA A 39 9.50 -0.56 9.10
C ALA A 39 9.19 0.36 7.91
N VAL A 40 10.00 1.41 7.75
CA VAL A 40 9.92 2.36 6.63
C VAL A 40 10.81 1.89 5.49
N HIS A 41 10.18 1.53 4.38
CA HIS A 41 10.86 0.93 3.24
C HIS A 41 10.95 1.85 2.03
N GLY A 42 12.07 1.76 1.32
CA GLY A 42 12.29 2.44 0.04
C GLY A 42 13.62 2.08 -0.59
N ARG A 43 13.95 2.71 -1.73
CA ARG A 43 15.25 2.54 -2.41
C ARG A 43 16.24 3.66 -2.05
N GLY A 44 15.73 4.84 -1.72
CA GLY A 44 16.51 6.03 -1.40
C GLY A 44 16.72 6.19 0.09
N GLU A 45 17.96 6.05 0.56
CA GLU A 45 18.34 6.07 1.97
C GLU A 45 17.96 7.38 2.68
N ALA A 46 18.23 8.53 2.04
CA ALA A 46 17.89 9.84 2.59
C ALA A 46 16.38 10.03 2.83
N ALA A 47 15.55 9.58 1.87
CA ALA A 47 14.09 9.69 2.00
C ALA A 47 13.54 8.75 3.09
N ILE A 48 14.12 7.54 3.23
CA ILE A 48 13.76 6.61 4.31
C ILE A 48 14.12 7.23 5.66
N ALA A 49 15.36 7.74 5.80
CA ALA A 49 15.83 8.33 7.04
C ALA A 49 14.99 9.57 7.45
N ALA A 50 14.62 10.40 6.49
CA ALA A 50 13.75 11.55 6.73
C ALA A 50 12.39 11.12 7.29
N GLU A 51 11.74 10.11 6.69
CA GLU A 51 10.43 9.61 7.13
C GLU A 51 10.50 8.91 8.50
N VAL A 52 11.54 8.11 8.74
CA VAL A 52 11.82 7.54 10.07
C VAL A 52 11.96 8.66 11.11
N GLY A 53 12.67 9.74 10.76
CA GLY A 53 12.81 10.91 11.62
C GLY A 53 11.47 11.59 11.94
N VAL A 54 10.56 11.70 10.96
CA VAL A 54 9.20 12.24 11.17
C VAL A 54 8.44 11.39 12.20
N ILE A 55 8.40 10.08 12.01
CA ILE A 55 7.67 9.17 12.90
C ILE A 55 8.25 9.19 14.32
N ARG A 56 9.58 9.17 14.47
CA ARG A 56 10.23 9.17 15.78
C ARG A 56 10.02 10.50 16.53
N ARG A 57 10.06 11.63 15.82
CA ARG A 57 9.73 12.94 16.44
C ARG A 57 8.30 13.05 16.92
N ALA A 58 7.38 12.32 16.29
CA ALA A 58 5.99 12.20 16.74
C ALA A 58 5.78 11.19 17.90
N GLY A 59 6.88 10.60 18.43
CA GLY A 59 6.82 9.62 19.52
C GLY A 59 6.60 8.17 19.07
N GLY A 60 6.53 7.90 17.77
CA GLY A 60 6.37 6.55 17.22
C GLY A 60 7.70 5.76 17.15
N THR A 61 7.58 4.45 17.00
CA THR A 61 8.71 3.54 16.79
C THR A 61 8.85 3.21 15.30
N ALA A 62 9.99 3.57 14.69
CA ALA A 62 10.25 3.31 13.29
C ALA A 62 11.71 2.88 13.04
N VAL A 63 11.91 1.96 12.10
CA VAL A 63 13.24 1.55 11.61
C VAL A 63 13.34 1.71 10.10
N PRO A 64 14.53 2.08 9.56
CA PRO A 64 14.74 2.13 8.12
C PRO A 64 15.01 0.72 7.57
N VAL A 65 14.44 0.38 6.41
CA VAL A 65 14.79 -0.81 5.64
C VAL A 65 14.90 -0.44 4.15
N LYS A 66 16.05 -0.70 3.54
CA LYS A 66 16.35 -0.32 2.15
C LYS A 66 16.37 -1.56 1.24
N GLY A 67 15.76 -1.48 0.07
CA GLY A 67 15.87 -2.53 -0.94
C GLY A 67 14.96 -2.30 -2.14
N ASP A 68 15.05 -3.20 -3.11
CA ASP A 68 14.18 -3.25 -4.28
C ASP A 68 13.24 -4.47 -4.15
N VAL A 69 11.92 -4.20 -4.07
CA VAL A 69 10.90 -5.25 -3.92
C VAL A 69 10.72 -6.14 -5.16
N THR A 70 11.40 -5.84 -6.25
CA THR A 70 11.47 -6.72 -7.43
C THR A 70 12.56 -7.79 -7.29
N ARG A 71 13.39 -7.73 -6.23
CA ARG A 71 14.49 -8.65 -5.96
C ARG A 71 14.22 -9.47 -4.70
N VAL A 72 14.22 -10.78 -4.86
CA VAL A 72 13.93 -11.70 -3.74
C VAL A 72 14.97 -11.56 -2.63
N GLU A 73 16.25 -11.43 -3.00
CA GLU A 73 17.36 -11.31 -2.05
C GLU A 73 17.23 -10.05 -1.17
N ASP A 74 16.74 -8.95 -1.75
CA ASP A 74 16.47 -7.73 -1.00
C ASP A 74 15.30 -7.92 -0.03
N LEU A 75 14.22 -8.58 -0.46
CA LEU A 75 13.06 -8.85 0.39
C LEU A 75 13.40 -9.78 1.56
N GLU A 76 14.22 -10.81 1.34
CA GLU A 76 14.69 -11.71 2.40
C GLU A 76 15.55 -10.95 3.42
N ARG A 77 16.49 -10.13 2.95
CA ARG A 77 17.30 -9.28 3.82
C ARG A 77 16.44 -8.28 4.61
N ILE A 78 15.45 -7.66 3.98
CA ILE A 78 14.49 -6.75 4.64
C ILE A 78 13.72 -7.48 5.73
N ARG A 79 13.21 -8.70 5.46
CA ARG A 79 12.51 -9.52 6.45
C ARG A 79 13.40 -9.77 7.67
N ASP A 80 14.61 -10.27 7.45
CA ASP A 80 15.55 -10.62 8.52
C ASP A 80 15.97 -9.39 9.34
N GLU A 81 16.12 -8.24 8.68
CA GLU A 81 16.42 -6.98 9.34
C GLU A 81 15.26 -6.48 10.22
N ILE A 82 14.01 -6.57 9.74
CA ILE A 82 12.81 -6.23 10.53
C ILE A 82 12.69 -7.18 11.72
N GLU A 83 12.82 -8.48 11.49
CA GLU A 83 12.67 -9.47 12.55
C GLU A 83 13.67 -9.25 13.69
N ARG A 84 14.92 -8.93 13.36
CA ARG A 84 15.97 -8.61 14.34
C ARG A 84 15.70 -7.33 15.13
N GLN A 85 15.11 -6.29 14.50
CA GLN A 85 14.96 -4.96 15.13
C GLN A 85 13.59 -4.77 15.80
N LEU A 86 12.55 -5.33 15.23
CA LEU A 86 11.16 -5.11 15.66
C LEU A 86 10.43 -6.40 16.03
N GLY A 87 10.88 -7.54 15.55
CA GLY A 87 10.17 -8.81 15.61
C GLY A 87 9.44 -9.14 14.30
N ALA A 88 8.73 -10.26 14.30
CA ALA A 88 8.04 -10.77 13.12
C ALA A 88 6.92 -9.82 12.66
N VAL A 89 6.78 -9.65 11.33
CA VAL A 89 5.78 -8.75 10.73
C VAL A 89 4.36 -9.29 10.93
N ASP A 90 3.52 -8.52 11.60
CA ASP A 90 2.10 -8.82 11.79
C ASP A 90 1.24 -8.23 10.69
N ILE A 91 1.61 -7.05 10.19
CA ILE A 91 0.87 -6.30 9.18
C ILE A 91 1.79 -6.00 8.01
N LEU A 92 1.43 -6.50 6.84
CA LEU A 92 2.14 -6.27 5.59
C LEU A 92 1.29 -5.41 4.65
N VAL A 93 1.79 -4.22 4.29
CA VAL A 93 1.17 -3.38 3.26
C VAL A 93 2.05 -3.41 2.01
N ALA A 94 1.62 -4.16 0.98
CA ALA A 94 2.27 -4.24 -0.32
C ALA A 94 1.85 -3.03 -1.18
N ASN A 95 2.48 -1.88 -0.90
CA ASN A 95 2.14 -0.58 -1.51
C ASN A 95 3.10 -0.17 -2.64
N ALA A 96 4.35 -0.64 -2.64
CA ALA A 96 5.34 -0.27 -3.66
C ALA A 96 4.82 -0.51 -5.08
N GLY A 97 5.05 0.45 -5.95
CA GLY A 97 4.62 0.40 -7.35
C GLY A 97 4.57 1.79 -7.98
N GLY A 98 4.04 1.86 -9.20
CA GLY A 98 3.89 3.13 -9.92
C GLY A 98 3.65 2.97 -11.41
N ASN A 99 3.59 4.10 -12.12
CA ASN A 99 3.48 4.12 -13.57
C ASN A 99 4.87 3.98 -14.21
N PHE A 100 5.03 3.01 -15.10
CA PHE A 100 6.25 2.74 -15.88
C PHE A 100 6.06 3.02 -17.37
N THR A 101 4.84 3.33 -17.78
CA THR A 101 4.49 3.75 -19.14
C THR A 101 3.61 4.99 -19.08
N MET A 102 3.56 5.73 -20.20
CA MET A 102 2.59 6.82 -20.37
C MET A 102 1.30 6.27 -20.98
N PRO A 103 0.16 6.95 -20.78
CA PRO A 103 -1.05 6.68 -21.55
C PRO A 103 -0.80 6.94 -23.05
N GLY A 104 -1.34 6.10 -23.91
CA GLY A 104 -1.18 6.22 -25.37
C GLY A 104 -1.94 5.11 -26.11
N PRO A 105 -1.87 5.10 -27.45
CA PRO A 105 -2.44 4.04 -28.28
C PRO A 105 -1.91 2.66 -27.86
N PHE A 106 -2.79 1.67 -27.87
CA PHE A 106 -2.46 0.32 -27.40
C PHE A 106 -1.30 -0.31 -28.21
N GLU A 107 -1.31 -0.15 -29.51
CA GLU A 107 -0.30 -0.66 -30.45
C GLU A 107 1.08 0.00 -30.28
N GLU A 108 1.16 1.16 -29.66
CA GLU A 108 2.40 1.90 -29.41
C GLU A 108 3.00 1.59 -28.03
N ILE A 109 2.35 0.79 -27.21
CA ILE A 109 2.86 0.46 -25.85
C ILE A 109 4.17 -0.33 -25.99
N PRO A 110 5.32 0.20 -25.53
CA PRO A 110 6.59 -0.52 -25.60
C PRO A 110 6.53 -1.81 -24.77
N LEU A 111 6.99 -2.93 -25.33
CA LEU A 111 6.98 -4.22 -24.61
C LEU A 111 7.78 -4.16 -23.30
N ASP A 112 8.88 -3.42 -23.26
CA ASP A 112 9.67 -3.26 -22.05
C ASP A 112 8.94 -2.42 -21.01
N GLY A 113 8.19 -1.40 -21.42
CA GLY A 113 7.33 -0.63 -20.55
C GLY A 113 6.18 -1.47 -19.97
N TRP A 114 5.60 -2.35 -20.78
CA TRP A 114 4.63 -3.34 -20.35
C TRP A 114 5.23 -4.26 -19.28
N ARG A 115 6.38 -4.86 -19.54
CA ARG A 115 7.10 -5.75 -18.61
C ARG A 115 7.45 -5.03 -17.30
N ALA A 116 8.01 -3.82 -17.40
CA ALA A 116 8.35 -3.01 -16.24
C ALA A 116 7.11 -2.68 -15.37
N SER A 117 5.94 -2.46 -16.01
CA SER A 117 4.68 -2.21 -15.30
C SER A 117 4.19 -3.44 -14.54
N LEU A 118 4.28 -4.62 -15.13
CA LEU A 118 3.96 -5.88 -14.45
C LEU A 118 4.96 -6.17 -13.32
N GLU A 119 6.25 -6.04 -13.60
CA GLU A 119 7.34 -6.31 -12.65
C GLU A 119 7.25 -5.40 -11.42
N GLY A 120 7.17 -4.09 -11.65
CA GLY A 120 7.17 -3.09 -10.58
C GLY A 120 5.86 -2.99 -9.79
N ASN A 121 4.77 -3.62 -10.23
CA ASN A 121 3.47 -3.61 -9.54
C ASN A 121 3.02 -5.01 -9.12
N LEU A 122 2.71 -5.90 -10.07
CA LEU A 122 2.12 -7.21 -9.79
C LEU A 122 3.16 -8.19 -9.27
N THR A 123 4.28 -8.35 -9.97
CA THR A 123 5.35 -9.27 -9.56
C THR A 123 5.95 -8.86 -8.22
N SER A 124 6.23 -7.58 -8.02
CA SER A 124 6.76 -7.05 -6.76
C SER A 124 5.79 -7.27 -5.57
N THR A 125 4.48 -7.11 -5.78
CA THR A 125 3.45 -7.42 -4.78
C THR A 125 3.46 -8.92 -4.45
N PHE A 126 3.49 -9.78 -5.46
CA PHE A 126 3.57 -11.23 -5.29
C PHE A 126 4.83 -11.64 -4.52
N LEU A 127 6.02 -11.15 -4.91
CA LEU A 127 7.28 -11.47 -4.24
C LEU A 127 7.29 -11.01 -2.78
N THR A 128 6.80 -9.79 -2.53
CA THR A 128 6.66 -9.25 -1.17
C THR A 128 5.79 -10.18 -0.31
N ILE A 129 4.61 -10.55 -0.77
CA ILE A 129 3.73 -11.44 -0.02
C ILE A 129 4.37 -12.81 0.16
N LYS A 130 4.96 -13.39 -0.89
CA LYS A 130 5.62 -14.70 -0.85
C LYS A 130 6.72 -14.77 0.22
N THR A 131 7.46 -13.68 0.43
CA THR A 131 8.56 -13.62 1.42
C THR A 131 8.05 -13.62 2.86
N PHE A 132 6.96 -12.90 3.16
CA PHE A 132 6.49 -12.72 4.53
C PHE A 132 5.38 -13.71 4.95
N LEU A 133 4.65 -14.28 4.00
CA LEU A 133 3.52 -15.18 4.25
C LEU A 133 3.89 -16.46 5.04
N PRO A 134 5.03 -17.14 4.81
CA PRO A 134 5.37 -18.34 5.56
C PRO A 134 5.41 -18.11 7.07
N ASP A 135 5.95 -16.99 7.53
CA ASP A 135 6.04 -16.65 8.94
C ASP A 135 4.68 -16.35 9.56
N MET A 136 3.82 -15.64 8.84
CA MET A 136 2.45 -15.41 9.26
C MET A 136 1.68 -16.73 9.40
N LYS A 137 1.85 -17.66 8.44
CA LYS A 137 1.22 -19.00 8.51
C LYS A 137 1.69 -19.80 9.71
N ARG A 138 2.99 -19.80 10.01
CA ARG A 138 3.53 -20.52 11.19
C ARG A 138 2.97 -19.97 12.50
N ARG A 139 2.71 -18.67 12.58
CA ARG A 139 2.14 -18.02 13.77
C ARG A 139 0.61 -18.12 13.83
N GLY A 140 -0.05 -18.52 12.74
CA GLY A 140 -1.50 -18.56 12.65
C GLY A 140 -2.17 -17.18 12.70
N SER A 141 -1.45 -16.12 12.34
CA SER A 141 -1.92 -14.74 12.43
C SER A 141 -1.20 -13.83 11.45
N GLY A 142 -1.94 -12.89 10.85
CA GLY A 142 -1.37 -11.87 9.98
C GLY A 142 -2.44 -11.05 9.25
N THR A 143 -2.08 -9.84 8.86
CA THR A 143 -2.91 -9.01 7.98
C THR A 143 -2.10 -8.52 6.80
N ILE A 144 -2.61 -8.75 5.60
CA ILE A 144 -2.00 -8.32 4.33
C ILE A 144 -2.93 -7.31 3.67
N ILE A 145 -2.40 -6.15 3.31
CA ILE A 145 -3.10 -5.12 2.56
C ILE A 145 -2.34 -4.88 1.26
N THR A 146 -3.01 -5.01 0.13
CA THR A 146 -2.45 -4.70 -1.17
C THR A 146 -2.98 -3.37 -1.68
N LEU A 147 -2.21 -2.69 -2.52
CA LEU A 147 -2.62 -1.42 -3.14
C LEU A 147 -2.88 -1.62 -4.65
N SER A 148 -4.15 -1.47 -5.04
CA SER A 148 -4.59 -1.38 -6.42
C SER A 148 -4.87 0.08 -6.81
N THR A 149 -5.85 0.31 -7.64
CA THR A 149 -6.35 1.63 -8.07
C THR A 149 -7.78 1.50 -8.56
N ALA A 150 -8.56 2.55 -8.44
CA ALA A 150 -9.89 2.66 -9.07
C ALA A 150 -9.85 2.46 -10.60
N ALA A 151 -8.74 2.83 -11.26
CA ALA A 151 -8.53 2.61 -12.69
C ALA A 151 -8.47 1.13 -13.11
N ALA A 152 -8.23 0.21 -12.18
CA ALA A 152 -8.30 -1.23 -12.42
C ALA A 152 -9.75 -1.77 -12.40
N ARG A 153 -10.69 -0.99 -11.90
CA ARG A 153 -12.12 -1.32 -11.82
C ARG A 153 -12.95 -0.59 -12.87
N ARG A 154 -12.55 0.64 -13.18
CA ARG A 154 -13.19 1.47 -14.21
C ARG A 154 -12.12 2.00 -15.16
N PRO A 155 -12.17 1.65 -16.47
CA PRO A 155 -11.24 2.17 -17.46
C PRO A 155 -11.22 3.71 -17.45
N HIS A 156 -10.01 4.28 -17.48
CA HIS A 156 -9.83 5.72 -17.52
C HIS A 156 -8.80 6.09 -18.60
N PRO A 157 -9.12 7.02 -19.53
CA PRO A 157 -8.23 7.33 -20.68
C PRO A 157 -6.83 7.83 -20.31
N ARG A 158 -6.67 8.37 -19.10
CA ARG A 158 -5.37 8.85 -18.60
C ARG A 158 -4.61 7.80 -17.80
N SER A 159 -5.14 6.59 -17.64
CA SER A 159 -4.43 5.49 -16.96
C SER A 159 -3.68 4.66 -17.99
N PRO A 160 -2.37 4.43 -17.82
CA PRO A 160 -1.65 3.52 -18.69
C PRO A 160 -2.26 2.11 -18.62
N VAL A 161 -2.48 1.48 -19.79
CA VAL A 161 -3.10 0.15 -19.89
C VAL A 161 -2.31 -0.90 -19.11
N ALA A 162 -0.97 -0.89 -19.23
CA ALA A 162 -0.10 -1.83 -18.52
C ALA A 162 -0.22 -1.70 -16.98
N TYR A 163 -0.34 -0.46 -16.48
CA TYR A 163 -0.57 -0.21 -15.06
C TYR A 163 -1.94 -0.72 -14.61
N ALA A 164 -3.01 -0.38 -15.34
CA ALA A 164 -4.36 -0.84 -15.02
C ALA A 164 -4.45 -2.37 -15.01
N ALA A 165 -3.85 -3.04 -15.99
CA ALA A 165 -3.79 -4.51 -16.06
C ALA A 165 -3.05 -5.12 -14.87
N ALA A 166 -1.87 -4.57 -14.51
CA ALA A 166 -1.12 -5.03 -13.33
C ALA A 166 -1.92 -4.85 -12.04
N LYS A 167 -2.60 -3.72 -11.88
CA LYS A 167 -3.40 -3.40 -10.69
C LYS A 167 -4.70 -4.22 -10.62
N ALA A 168 -5.31 -4.59 -11.75
CA ALA A 168 -6.41 -5.55 -11.79
C ALA A 168 -5.94 -6.96 -11.37
N GLY A 169 -4.74 -7.36 -11.82
CA GLY A 169 -4.10 -8.60 -11.36
C GLY A 169 -3.88 -8.65 -9.84
N ILE A 170 -3.53 -7.52 -9.20
CA ILE A 170 -3.40 -7.42 -7.74
C ILE A 170 -4.75 -7.66 -7.04
N GLN A 171 -5.86 -7.16 -7.58
CA GLN A 171 -7.19 -7.41 -7.01
C GLN A 171 -7.52 -8.89 -7.00
N MET A 172 -7.33 -9.57 -8.13
CA MET A 172 -7.57 -11.01 -8.23
C MET A 172 -6.60 -11.82 -7.37
N LEU A 173 -5.32 -11.44 -7.31
CA LEU A 173 -4.33 -12.03 -6.41
C LEU A 173 -4.79 -11.93 -4.94
N THR A 174 -5.31 -10.78 -4.53
CA THR A 174 -5.85 -10.55 -3.18
C THR A 174 -6.97 -11.53 -2.84
N GLN A 175 -7.95 -11.67 -3.72
CA GLN A 175 -9.11 -12.55 -3.52
C GLN A 175 -8.69 -14.03 -3.45
N HIS A 176 -7.85 -14.48 -4.38
CA HIS A 176 -7.35 -15.86 -4.36
C HIS A 176 -6.54 -16.15 -3.10
N LEU A 177 -5.68 -15.22 -2.70
CA LEU A 177 -4.87 -15.40 -1.50
C LEU A 177 -5.74 -15.44 -0.24
N ALA A 178 -6.75 -14.59 -0.14
CA ALA A 178 -7.68 -14.57 1.00
C ALA A 178 -8.34 -15.94 1.22
N VAL A 179 -8.78 -16.60 0.13
CA VAL A 179 -9.34 -17.95 0.18
C VAL A 179 -8.32 -18.98 0.67
N GLN A 180 -7.06 -18.89 0.19
CA GLN A 180 -6.02 -19.86 0.53
C GLN A 180 -5.52 -19.77 1.97
N VAL A 181 -5.54 -18.56 2.57
CA VAL A 181 -4.90 -18.32 3.87
C VAL A 181 -5.85 -18.04 5.02
N GLY A 182 -7.14 -17.90 4.74
CA GLY A 182 -8.16 -17.61 5.77
C GLY A 182 -8.17 -18.62 6.90
N ALA A 183 -8.09 -19.91 6.59
CA ALA A 183 -8.00 -20.99 7.57
C ALA A 183 -6.70 -20.94 8.41
N SER A 184 -5.70 -20.19 7.99
CA SER A 184 -4.46 -19.93 8.75
C SER A 184 -4.55 -18.67 9.62
N GLY A 185 -5.73 -18.09 9.82
CA GLY A 185 -5.90 -16.88 10.64
C GLY A 185 -5.34 -15.61 9.99
N ILE A 186 -5.19 -15.58 8.65
CA ILE A 186 -4.62 -14.45 7.91
C ILE A 186 -5.72 -13.78 7.09
N ARG A 187 -5.84 -12.46 7.23
CA ARG A 187 -6.74 -11.65 6.41
C ARG A 187 -5.98 -10.96 5.28
N VAL A 188 -6.59 -10.90 4.09
CA VAL A 188 -5.98 -10.25 2.92
C VAL A 188 -7.02 -9.36 2.25
N ASN A 189 -6.77 -8.05 2.21
CA ASN A 189 -7.67 -7.09 1.59
C ASN A 189 -6.89 -6.15 0.66
N CYS A 190 -7.59 -5.51 -0.26
CA CYS A 190 -7.03 -4.56 -1.21
C CYS A 190 -7.67 -3.18 -1.00
N ILE A 191 -6.88 -2.12 -1.06
CA ILE A 191 -7.37 -0.75 -1.19
C ILE A 191 -7.17 -0.32 -2.64
N ALA A 192 -8.20 0.30 -3.22
CA ALA A 192 -8.19 0.83 -4.57
C ALA A 192 -8.43 2.36 -4.54
N PRO A 193 -7.36 3.16 -4.36
CA PRO A 193 -7.49 4.61 -4.37
C PRO A 193 -7.83 5.15 -5.77
N GLU A 194 -8.52 6.27 -5.81
CA GLU A 194 -8.68 7.12 -6.98
C GLU A 194 -7.64 8.26 -6.93
N THR A 195 -7.88 9.44 -7.44
CA THR A 195 -6.90 10.53 -7.46
C THR A 195 -6.55 11.03 -6.06
N ILE A 196 -5.39 10.58 -5.57
CA ILE A 196 -4.85 10.99 -4.27
C ILE A 196 -3.77 12.05 -4.47
N MET A 197 -3.89 13.17 -3.78
CA MET A 197 -2.95 14.30 -3.83
C MET A 197 -1.70 13.98 -3.00
N THR A 198 -0.82 13.20 -3.60
CA THR A 198 0.55 12.98 -3.13
C THR A 198 1.44 14.09 -3.68
N GLU A 199 2.65 14.27 -3.11
CA GLU A 199 3.64 15.25 -3.58
C GLU A 199 3.86 15.12 -5.10
N ARG A 200 3.95 13.88 -5.59
CA ARG A 200 4.09 13.60 -7.03
C ARG A 200 2.88 14.08 -7.84
N ASN A 201 1.68 13.86 -7.36
CA ASN A 201 0.46 14.25 -8.09
C ASN A 201 0.23 15.76 -8.02
N GLU A 202 0.65 16.41 -6.93
CA GLU A 202 0.65 17.88 -6.84
C GLU A 202 1.53 18.52 -7.92
N GLU A 203 2.69 17.92 -8.20
CA GLU A 203 3.62 18.38 -9.25
C GLU A 203 3.13 18.00 -10.67
N GLN A 204 2.43 16.89 -10.84
CA GLN A 204 2.08 16.34 -12.16
C GLN A 204 0.68 16.72 -12.65
N ILE A 205 -0.25 17.04 -11.75
CA ILE A 205 -1.62 17.42 -12.13
C ILE A 205 -1.70 18.94 -12.29
N PRO A 206 -1.88 19.45 -13.53
CA PRO A 206 -2.02 20.88 -13.76
C PRO A 206 -3.22 21.49 -13.00
N ASP A 207 -3.07 22.73 -12.52
CA ASP A 207 -4.07 23.38 -11.69
C ASP A 207 -5.40 23.59 -12.42
N ASP A 208 -5.38 23.80 -13.73
CA ASP A 208 -6.59 23.94 -14.58
C ASP A 208 -7.40 22.63 -14.72
N ILE A 209 -6.77 21.50 -14.45
CA ILE A 209 -7.41 20.17 -14.47
C ILE A 209 -8.05 19.82 -13.14
N LYS A 210 -7.50 20.29 -12.01
CA LYS A 210 -7.97 19.94 -10.66
C LYS A 210 -9.47 20.18 -10.45
N PRO A 211 -10.09 21.30 -10.87
CA PRO A 211 -11.54 21.49 -10.74
C PRO A 211 -12.36 20.39 -11.42
N ARG A 212 -11.97 19.97 -12.63
CA ARG A 212 -12.68 18.91 -13.37
C ARG A 212 -12.55 17.54 -12.66
N LEU A 213 -11.42 17.28 -12.03
CA LEU A 213 -11.24 16.07 -11.23
C LEU A 213 -12.12 16.13 -9.98
N VAL A 214 -12.18 17.26 -9.29
CA VAL A 214 -13.09 17.46 -8.13
C VAL A 214 -14.54 17.26 -8.54
N ASP A 215 -14.97 17.80 -9.68
CA ASP A 215 -16.34 17.67 -10.16
C ASP A 215 -16.74 16.23 -10.47
N ALA A 216 -15.78 15.38 -10.85
CA ALA A 216 -16.00 13.95 -11.10
C ALA A 216 -16.28 13.14 -9.83
N HIS A 217 -15.99 13.70 -8.64
CA HIS A 217 -16.21 13.03 -7.37
C HIS A 217 -17.51 13.48 -6.71
N PRO A 218 -18.39 12.58 -6.25
CA PRO A 218 -19.51 12.92 -5.38
C PRO A 218 -19.09 13.70 -4.13
N ILE A 219 -18.02 13.26 -3.45
CA ILE A 219 -17.36 14.05 -2.40
C ILE A 219 -16.48 15.09 -3.07
N LYS A 220 -16.89 16.36 -3.03
CA LYS A 220 -16.31 17.48 -3.80
C LYS A 220 -14.92 17.90 -3.33
N ARG A 221 -13.99 16.96 -3.31
CA ARG A 221 -12.56 17.16 -3.13
C ARG A 221 -11.77 16.01 -3.73
N LEU A 222 -10.50 16.20 -3.93
CA LEU A 222 -9.56 15.11 -4.23
C LEU A 222 -9.18 14.37 -2.94
N GLY A 223 -8.81 13.10 -3.08
CA GLY A 223 -8.34 12.30 -1.95
C GLY A 223 -6.97 12.74 -1.45
N THR A 224 -6.71 12.50 -0.18
CA THR A 224 -5.41 12.72 0.47
C THR A 224 -4.76 11.38 0.82
N PRO A 225 -3.43 11.34 1.02
CA PRO A 225 -2.76 10.15 1.55
C PRO A 225 -3.35 9.65 2.87
N ASP A 226 -3.87 10.56 3.71
CA ASP A 226 -4.48 10.22 4.99
C ASP A 226 -5.83 9.51 4.82
N ASP A 227 -6.62 9.82 3.78
CA ASP A 227 -7.85 9.07 3.48
C ASP A 227 -7.56 7.58 3.23
N VAL A 228 -6.44 7.29 2.56
CA VAL A 228 -5.99 5.91 2.31
C VAL A 228 -5.42 5.28 3.59
N ALA A 229 -4.70 6.06 4.38
CA ALA A 229 -4.08 5.58 5.62
C ALA A 229 -5.13 5.19 6.68
N GLU A 230 -6.22 5.93 6.81
CA GLU A 230 -7.30 5.59 7.74
C GLU A 230 -8.04 4.30 7.30
N ALA A 231 -8.27 4.11 5.99
CA ALA A 231 -8.80 2.85 5.46
C ALA A 231 -7.85 1.67 5.74
N ALA A 232 -6.54 1.89 5.58
CA ALA A 232 -5.53 0.88 5.89
C ALA A 232 -5.51 0.56 7.40
N LEU A 233 -5.61 1.55 8.27
CA LEU A 233 -5.70 1.37 9.73
C LEU A 233 -6.91 0.51 10.12
N PHE A 234 -8.08 0.81 9.56
CA PHE A 234 -9.27 -0.01 9.80
C PHE A 234 -9.05 -1.46 9.38
N LEU A 235 -8.54 -1.69 8.16
CA LEU A 235 -8.29 -3.03 7.64
C LEU A 235 -7.16 -3.77 8.37
N ALA A 236 -6.21 -3.06 8.96
CA ALA A 236 -5.12 -3.63 9.76
C ALA A 236 -5.58 -4.07 11.15
N SER A 237 -6.60 -3.44 11.71
CA SER A 237 -7.05 -3.61 13.08
C SER A 237 -8.04 -4.78 13.26
N GLU A 238 -8.28 -5.18 14.53
CA GLU A 238 -9.29 -6.16 14.91
C GLU A 238 -10.72 -5.70 14.60
N ARG A 239 -10.94 -4.40 14.35
CA ARG A 239 -12.24 -3.87 13.93
C ARG A 239 -12.72 -4.41 12.57
N SER A 240 -11.81 -4.97 11.79
CA SER A 240 -12.09 -5.63 10.51
C SER A 240 -11.86 -7.15 10.55
N ALA A 241 -11.96 -7.78 11.74
CA ALA A 241 -11.66 -9.20 11.96
C ALA A 241 -12.48 -10.16 11.05
N TRP A 242 -13.67 -9.73 10.59
CA TRP A 242 -14.53 -10.53 9.69
C TRP A 242 -14.50 -10.04 8.23
N ILE A 243 -13.43 -9.29 7.85
CA ILE A 243 -13.27 -8.74 6.49
C ILE A 243 -12.01 -9.32 5.86
N THR A 244 -12.17 -10.12 4.80
CA THR A 244 -11.08 -10.66 3.97
C THR A 244 -11.53 -10.82 2.52
N GLY A 245 -10.61 -10.72 1.56
CA GLY A 245 -10.88 -10.82 0.12
C GLY A 245 -11.54 -9.58 -0.49
N MET A 246 -11.68 -8.49 0.27
CA MET A 246 -12.36 -7.29 -0.20
C MET A 246 -11.43 -6.37 -0.98
N ILE A 247 -12.03 -5.69 -1.98
CA ILE A 247 -11.42 -4.55 -2.66
C ILE A 247 -12.20 -3.31 -2.21
N VAL A 248 -11.56 -2.46 -1.40
CA VAL A 248 -12.16 -1.26 -0.82
C VAL A 248 -11.77 -0.05 -1.66
N ASP A 249 -12.74 0.55 -2.32
CA ASP A 249 -12.53 1.78 -3.08
C ASP A 249 -12.42 2.99 -2.12
N VAL A 250 -11.27 3.68 -2.18
CA VAL A 250 -11.06 4.98 -1.52
C VAL A 250 -11.05 6.05 -2.60
N ALA A 251 -12.24 6.38 -3.08
CA ALA A 251 -12.46 7.04 -4.36
C ALA A 251 -13.44 8.22 -4.30
N GLY A 252 -13.86 8.68 -3.12
CA GLY A 252 -14.79 9.79 -2.97
C GLY A 252 -16.11 9.61 -3.73
N GLY A 253 -16.50 8.36 -4.03
CA GLY A 253 -17.69 8.00 -4.81
C GLY A 253 -17.50 8.02 -6.33
N ALA A 254 -16.32 8.31 -6.86
CA ALA A 254 -16.07 8.30 -8.31
C ALA A 254 -16.15 6.89 -8.93
N VAL A 255 -15.99 5.86 -8.13
CA VAL A 255 -16.18 4.44 -8.48
C VAL A 255 -17.11 3.81 -7.46
N MET A 256 -18.14 3.15 -7.94
CA MET A 256 -19.14 2.42 -7.15
C MET A 256 -19.46 1.11 -7.90
N VAL A 257 -18.80 0.00 -7.52
CA VAL A 257 -18.94 -1.33 -8.14
C VAL A 257 -18.93 -2.42 -7.08
#